data_cffec3e9c53d6275e77b744f1f396de5
#
_entry.id   cffec3e9c53d6275e77b744f1f396de5
#
_cell.length_a   1.000
_cell.length_b   1.000
_cell.length_c   1.000
_cell.angle_alpha   90.00
_cell.angle_beta   90.00
_cell.angle_gamma   90.00
#
_symmetry.space_group_name_H-M   'P 1'
#
loop_
_entity.id
_entity.type
_entity.pdbx_description
1 polymer ?
#
loop_
_entity_poly.entity_id
_entity_poly.type
_entity_poly.pdbx_seq_one_letter_code
_entity_poly.pdbx_strand_id
1 'polypeptide(L)'
;QTSVTVAGTGSKTSNLNGFQDPGCIEIDANDTMYICDHHNYRVQMWIKGATTGIKIIDTTGADHPEALTFDKNGYLYLTGHDGQRVVRYSSDFTSYVTVAGVYGSSSTALDKLDDPLGMDLDNDLNLYIAERGNKRVVKWASNATVGTIVISSSTRFYGLLLSLFSTNQVYVSSEDSNAVYLWTFNASAPSVTLTQVNASSSTLKKPRGIQYDKYGNLYVADQNNRRIVMYCVNSTIGRVVAADASLDSPYDVAFDSNLNMYVLDSGGQKVIKYDRI
;
A
#
# COMPACT_ATOMS: atom_id res chain seq x y z
N GLN A 1 9.81 17.69 14.54
CA GLN A 1 8.55 16.96 14.55
C GLN A 1 8.63 15.89 15.63
N THR A 2 7.64 15.81 16.52
CA THR A 2 7.59 14.75 17.53
C THR A 2 7.09 13.48 16.87
N SER A 3 7.77 12.36 17.14
CA SER A 3 7.36 11.03 16.70
C SER A 3 7.10 10.14 17.91
N VAL A 4 6.12 9.26 17.82
CA VAL A 4 5.77 8.31 18.88
C VAL A 4 5.38 6.95 18.28
N THR A 5 5.88 5.86 18.84
CA THR A 5 5.41 4.52 18.49
C THR A 5 3.99 4.33 19.05
N VAL A 6 3.04 3.99 18.17
CA VAL A 6 1.62 3.83 18.52
C VAL A 6 1.13 2.39 18.40
N ALA A 7 1.88 1.52 17.72
CA ALA A 7 1.60 0.09 17.62
C ALA A 7 2.91 -0.68 17.38
N GLY A 8 2.98 -1.92 17.86
CA GLY A 8 4.16 -2.78 17.71
C GLY A 8 5.15 -2.63 18.86
N THR A 9 6.03 -3.61 19.00
CA THR A 9 7.00 -3.73 20.13
C THR A 9 8.42 -3.33 19.74
N GLY A 10 8.68 -3.08 18.47
CA GLY A 10 10.03 -2.89 17.95
C GLY A 10 10.80 -4.19 17.72
N SER A 11 10.16 -5.34 17.88
CA SER A 11 10.73 -6.67 17.67
C SER A 11 9.71 -7.61 17.07
N LYS A 12 10.17 -8.58 16.26
CA LYS A 12 9.30 -9.60 15.66
C LYS A 12 8.59 -10.43 16.71
N THR A 13 7.27 -10.52 16.61
CA THR A 13 6.44 -11.32 17.51
C THR A 13 5.12 -11.72 16.87
N SER A 14 4.60 -12.89 17.25
CA SER A 14 3.26 -13.34 16.90
C SER A 14 2.18 -12.87 17.88
N ASN A 15 2.57 -12.25 19.00
CA ASN A 15 1.61 -11.69 19.96
C ASN A 15 0.81 -10.53 19.34
N LEU A 16 -0.36 -10.24 19.90
CA LEU A 16 -1.24 -9.18 19.39
C LEU A 16 -0.74 -7.76 19.67
N ASN A 17 0.29 -7.58 20.48
CA ASN A 17 0.92 -6.29 20.72
C ASN A 17 2.05 -5.96 19.75
N GLY A 18 2.29 -6.78 18.73
CA GLY A 18 3.35 -6.53 17.75
C GLY A 18 3.15 -7.26 16.43
N PHE A 19 4.20 -7.26 15.61
CA PHE A 19 4.16 -7.67 14.21
C PHE A 19 5.35 -8.56 13.83
N GLN A 20 5.24 -9.18 12.66
CA GLN A 20 6.34 -9.82 11.97
C GLN A 20 6.35 -9.40 10.49
N ASP A 21 7.28 -8.49 10.15
CA ASP A 21 7.48 -7.91 8.81
C ASP A 21 6.16 -7.36 8.21
N PRO A 22 5.50 -6.39 8.87
CA PRO A 22 4.22 -5.88 8.43
C PRO A 22 4.33 -5.19 7.05
N GLY A 23 3.34 -5.43 6.17
CA GLY A 23 3.37 -5.04 4.75
C GLY A 23 2.51 -3.83 4.39
N CYS A 24 1.43 -3.57 5.09
CA CYS A 24 0.54 -2.46 4.77
C CYS A 24 -0.11 -1.82 5.99
N ILE A 25 -0.53 -0.58 5.87
CA ILE A 25 -1.35 0.13 6.85
C ILE A 25 -2.44 0.95 6.15
N GLU A 26 -3.67 0.86 6.67
CA GLU A 26 -4.79 1.72 6.30
C GLU A 26 -5.41 2.29 7.57
N ILE A 27 -5.99 3.50 7.50
CA ILE A 27 -6.66 4.15 8.64
C ILE A 27 -8.04 4.59 8.18
N ASP A 28 -9.07 4.15 8.91
CA ASP A 28 -10.46 4.52 8.61
C ASP A 28 -10.85 5.90 9.17
N ALA A 29 -12.07 6.33 8.87
CA ALA A 29 -12.61 7.62 9.31
C ALA A 29 -12.77 7.73 10.85
N ASN A 30 -12.66 6.62 11.58
CA ASN A 30 -12.70 6.56 13.04
C ASN A 30 -11.30 6.55 13.68
N ASP A 31 -10.26 6.78 12.88
CA ASP A 31 -8.85 6.69 13.27
C ASP A 31 -8.45 5.27 13.74
N THR A 32 -9.11 4.24 13.26
CA THR A 32 -8.73 2.84 13.49
C THR A 32 -7.71 2.40 12.44
N MET A 33 -6.60 1.84 12.89
CA MET A 33 -5.54 1.30 12.01
C MET A 33 -5.84 -0.15 11.67
N TYR A 34 -5.65 -0.50 10.39
CA TYR A 34 -5.68 -1.86 9.88
C TYR A 34 -4.31 -2.19 9.31
N ILE A 35 -3.69 -3.26 9.79
CA ILE A 35 -2.28 -3.57 9.52
C ILE A 35 -2.18 -4.99 8.97
N CYS A 36 -1.58 -5.13 7.78
CA CYS A 36 -1.16 -6.40 7.23
C CYS A 36 0.05 -6.93 8.01
N ASP A 37 -0.15 -7.86 8.90
CA ASP A 37 0.93 -8.51 9.67
C ASP A 37 1.44 -9.72 8.86
N HIS A 38 2.22 -9.41 7.82
CA HIS A 38 2.55 -10.23 6.66
C HIS A 38 3.02 -11.65 7.06
N HIS A 39 4.12 -11.77 7.80
CA HIS A 39 4.66 -13.08 8.18
C HIS A 39 3.93 -13.76 9.36
N ASN A 40 2.97 -13.09 9.98
CA ASN A 40 2.03 -13.70 10.91
C ASN A 40 0.72 -14.13 10.23
N TYR A 41 0.58 -13.99 8.91
CA TYR A 41 -0.59 -14.42 8.13
C TYR A 41 -1.90 -13.87 8.67
N ARG A 42 -1.96 -12.57 8.99
CA ARG A 42 -3.16 -11.96 9.58
C ARG A 42 -3.29 -10.48 9.25
N VAL A 43 -4.51 -9.97 9.37
CA VAL A 43 -4.76 -8.53 9.50
C VAL A 43 -5.13 -8.23 10.94
N GLN A 44 -4.47 -7.24 11.52
CA GLN A 44 -4.78 -6.70 12.84
C GLN A 44 -5.49 -5.36 12.74
N MET A 45 -6.53 -5.18 13.55
CA MET A 45 -7.20 -3.90 13.78
C MET A 45 -6.70 -3.30 15.10
N TRP A 46 -6.33 -2.03 15.08
CA TRP A 46 -5.85 -1.29 16.25
C TRP A 46 -6.72 -0.07 16.46
N ILE A 47 -7.55 -0.09 17.50
CA ILE A 47 -8.36 1.05 17.92
C ILE A 47 -7.42 2.13 18.46
N LYS A 48 -7.74 3.40 18.21
CA LYS A 48 -6.94 4.55 18.69
C LYS A 48 -6.61 4.44 20.18
N GLY A 49 -5.33 4.49 20.50
CA GLY A 49 -4.83 4.38 21.90
C GLY A 49 -4.74 2.97 22.44
N ALA A 50 -5.06 1.94 21.67
CA ALA A 50 -4.89 0.56 22.10
C ALA A 50 -3.41 0.19 22.21
N THR A 51 -3.07 -0.66 23.18
CA THR A 51 -1.73 -1.23 23.38
C THR A 51 -1.58 -2.62 22.75
N THR A 52 -2.68 -3.19 22.27
CA THR A 52 -2.74 -4.48 21.60
C THR A 52 -3.74 -4.41 20.43
N GLY A 53 -3.44 -5.10 19.35
CA GLY A 53 -4.36 -5.24 18.22
C GLY A 53 -5.40 -6.34 18.44
N ILE A 54 -6.37 -6.39 17.55
CA ILE A 54 -7.38 -7.43 17.45
C ILE A 54 -7.14 -8.13 16.10
N LYS A 55 -6.94 -9.44 16.10
CA LYS A 55 -6.88 -10.21 14.84
C LYS A 55 -8.29 -10.27 14.25
N ILE A 56 -8.50 -9.60 13.11
CA ILE A 56 -9.80 -9.57 12.41
C ILE A 56 -9.85 -10.54 11.22
N ILE A 57 -8.69 -10.84 10.63
CA ILE A 57 -8.55 -11.78 9.51
C ILE A 57 -7.40 -12.72 9.82
N ASP A 58 -7.60 -14.01 9.58
CA ASP A 58 -6.59 -15.05 9.63
C ASP A 58 -6.41 -15.61 8.21
N THR A 59 -5.22 -15.46 7.65
CA THR A 59 -4.88 -15.95 6.32
C THR A 59 -3.92 -17.15 6.38
N THR A 60 -3.77 -17.77 7.55
CA THR A 60 -2.83 -18.89 7.78
C THR A 60 -3.00 -20.00 6.76
N GLY A 61 -1.92 -20.35 6.10
CA GLY A 61 -1.88 -21.39 5.07
C GLY A 61 -2.47 -21.00 3.71
N ALA A 62 -2.87 -19.74 3.54
CA ALA A 62 -3.47 -19.25 2.31
C ALA A 62 -2.68 -18.10 1.68
N ASP A 63 -2.55 -16.96 2.36
CA ASP A 63 -2.07 -15.72 1.78
C ASP A 63 -1.17 -14.95 2.75
N HIS A 64 -0.02 -14.44 2.28
CA HIS A 64 0.64 -13.34 2.96
C HIS A 64 -0.10 -12.03 2.60
N PRO A 65 -0.71 -11.33 3.56
CA PRO A 65 -1.40 -10.08 3.29
C PRO A 65 -0.40 -8.96 2.99
N GLU A 66 -0.53 -8.29 1.83
CA GLU A 66 0.47 -7.32 1.37
C GLU A 66 -0.10 -5.92 1.16
N ALA A 67 -1.33 -5.79 0.69
CA ALA A 67 -2.03 -4.52 0.63
C ALA A 67 -3.51 -4.72 0.98
N LEU A 68 -4.10 -3.70 1.60
CA LEU A 68 -5.53 -3.68 1.89
C LEU A 68 -6.13 -2.31 1.54
N THR A 69 -7.40 -2.29 1.20
CA THR A 69 -8.19 -1.07 1.03
C THR A 69 -9.66 -1.36 1.33
N PHE A 70 -10.43 -0.31 1.64
CA PHE A 70 -11.87 -0.42 1.86
C PHE A 70 -12.65 0.18 0.69
N ASP A 71 -13.77 -0.42 0.34
CA ASP A 71 -14.72 0.24 -0.52
C ASP A 71 -15.69 1.15 0.29
N LYS A 72 -16.47 1.95 -0.42
CA LYS A 72 -17.46 2.87 0.16
C LYS A 72 -18.58 2.19 0.98
N ASN A 73 -18.72 0.88 0.89
CA ASN A 73 -19.70 0.08 1.62
C ASN A 73 -19.08 -0.63 2.84
N GLY A 74 -17.78 -0.41 3.10
CA GLY A 74 -17.06 -0.99 4.22
C GLY A 74 -16.57 -2.41 3.99
N TYR A 75 -16.60 -2.93 2.76
CA TYR A 75 -15.95 -4.19 2.45
C TYR A 75 -14.44 -3.99 2.35
N LEU A 76 -13.68 -4.91 2.95
CA LEU A 76 -12.22 -4.89 2.90
C LEU A 76 -11.71 -5.75 1.74
N TYR A 77 -10.87 -5.18 0.91
CA TYR A 77 -10.13 -5.88 -0.13
C TYR A 77 -8.71 -6.15 0.34
N LEU A 78 -8.20 -7.36 0.09
CA LEU A 78 -6.88 -7.80 0.54
C LEU A 78 -6.16 -8.51 -0.60
N THR A 79 -4.93 -8.07 -0.92
CA THR A 79 -4.05 -8.82 -1.80
C THR A 79 -3.39 -9.96 -1.03
N GLY A 80 -3.47 -11.16 -1.59
CA GLY A 80 -2.74 -12.35 -1.15
C GLY A 80 -1.57 -12.60 -2.09
N HIS A 81 -0.37 -12.19 -1.66
CA HIS A 81 0.85 -12.30 -2.46
C HIS A 81 1.09 -13.74 -2.94
N ASP A 82 1.21 -14.70 -2.02
CA ASP A 82 1.44 -16.11 -2.36
C ASP A 82 0.18 -16.81 -2.89
N GLY A 83 -0.99 -16.33 -2.49
CA GLY A 83 -2.28 -16.84 -2.96
C GLY A 83 -2.63 -16.43 -4.38
N GLN A 84 -1.87 -15.51 -4.99
CA GLN A 84 -2.04 -15.07 -6.38
C GLN A 84 -3.45 -14.52 -6.67
N ARG A 85 -4.06 -13.84 -5.70
CA ARG A 85 -5.44 -13.36 -5.78
C ARG A 85 -5.70 -12.10 -4.98
N VAL A 86 -6.85 -11.48 -5.23
CA VAL A 86 -7.45 -10.51 -4.33
C VAL A 86 -8.73 -11.09 -3.79
N VAL A 87 -8.91 -10.99 -2.47
CA VAL A 87 -10.13 -11.39 -1.76
C VAL A 87 -10.84 -10.16 -1.22
N ARG A 88 -12.18 -10.18 -1.24
CA ARG A 88 -13.03 -9.18 -0.61
C ARG A 88 -13.71 -9.79 0.60
N TYR A 89 -13.49 -9.22 1.78
CA TYR A 89 -14.14 -9.59 3.03
C TYR A 89 -15.42 -8.78 3.24
N SER A 90 -16.41 -9.38 3.89
CA SER A 90 -17.59 -8.67 4.41
C SER A 90 -17.18 -7.62 5.43
N SER A 91 -18.04 -6.60 5.66
CA SER A 91 -17.75 -5.49 6.60
C SER A 91 -17.58 -5.93 8.06
N ASP A 92 -18.03 -7.13 8.40
CA ASP A 92 -17.84 -7.79 9.71
C ASP A 92 -16.66 -8.78 9.72
N PHE A 93 -15.92 -8.90 8.60
CA PHE A 93 -14.77 -9.77 8.39
C PHE A 93 -15.04 -11.28 8.55
N THR A 94 -16.28 -11.71 8.58
CA THR A 94 -16.66 -13.12 8.85
C THR A 94 -16.68 -13.99 7.61
N SER A 95 -16.82 -13.41 6.43
CA SER A 95 -16.86 -14.11 5.15
C SER A 95 -16.05 -13.40 4.08
N TYR A 96 -15.60 -14.15 3.07
CA TYR A 96 -14.88 -13.57 1.94
C TYR A 96 -15.20 -14.25 0.61
N VAL A 97 -14.92 -13.54 -0.47
CA VAL A 97 -14.96 -14.06 -1.85
C VAL A 97 -13.70 -13.64 -2.60
N THR A 98 -13.19 -14.51 -3.48
CA THR A 98 -12.14 -14.12 -4.43
C THR A 98 -12.77 -13.24 -5.51
N VAL A 99 -12.21 -12.03 -5.70
CA VAL A 99 -12.71 -11.05 -6.67
C VAL A 99 -11.79 -10.87 -7.88
N ALA A 100 -10.53 -11.29 -7.76
CA ALA A 100 -9.56 -11.29 -8.86
C ALA A 100 -8.53 -12.41 -8.66
N GLY A 101 -8.09 -13.02 -9.77
CA GLY A 101 -7.12 -14.11 -9.73
C GLY A 101 -7.68 -15.46 -9.34
N VAL A 102 -6.82 -16.46 -9.28
CA VAL A 102 -7.15 -17.86 -8.91
C VAL A 102 -6.15 -18.34 -7.86
N TYR A 103 -6.64 -18.78 -6.72
CA TYR A 103 -5.80 -19.23 -5.60
C TYR A 103 -4.71 -20.21 -6.03
N GLY A 104 -3.45 -19.88 -5.69
CA GLY A 104 -2.28 -20.71 -5.95
C GLY A 104 -1.92 -20.88 -7.43
N SER A 105 -2.49 -20.06 -8.34
CA SER A 105 -2.28 -20.21 -9.78
C SER A 105 -1.87 -18.88 -10.42
N SER A 106 -0.57 -18.72 -10.67
CA SER A 106 -0.02 -17.55 -11.35
C SER A 106 0.17 -17.78 -12.86
N SER A 107 -0.08 -16.78 -13.67
CA SER A 107 0.30 -16.73 -15.09
C SER A 107 0.04 -15.35 -15.69
N THR A 108 0.33 -15.20 -17.00
CA THR A 108 -0.01 -14.00 -17.79
C THR A 108 -1.46 -13.95 -18.27
N ALA A 109 -2.25 -15.03 -18.06
CA ALA A 109 -3.66 -15.07 -18.46
C ALA A 109 -4.47 -14.00 -17.70
N LEU A 110 -5.54 -13.49 -18.31
CA LEU A 110 -6.29 -12.37 -17.75
C LEU A 110 -7.28 -12.75 -16.64
N ASP A 111 -7.50 -14.04 -16.43
CA ASP A 111 -8.24 -14.59 -15.28
C ASP A 111 -7.34 -14.89 -14.07
N LYS A 112 -6.03 -14.67 -14.21
CA LYS A 112 -5.03 -14.96 -13.18
C LYS A 112 -4.19 -13.74 -12.86
N LEU A 113 -3.57 -13.77 -11.69
CA LEU A 113 -2.59 -12.77 -11.23
C LEU A 113 -1.23 -13.45 -11.02
N ASP A 114 -0.17 -12.65 -11.04
CA ASP A 114 1.18 -13.09 -10.69
C ASP A 114 1.83 -12.06 -9.76
N ASP A 115 1.98 -12.48 -8.50
CA ASP A 115 2.57 -11.66 -7.45
C ASP A 115 1.85 -10.29 -7.31
N PRO A 116 0.51 -10.28 -7.00
CA PRO A 116 -0.25 -9.06 -6.82
C PRO A 116 0.17 -8.36 -5.53
N LEU A 117 0.47 -7.05 -5.62
CA LEU A 117 0.88 -6.22 -4.49
C LEU A 117 -0.10 -5.05 -4.29
N GLY A 118 0.31 -3.83 -4.64
CA GLY A 118 -0.52 -2.64 -4.47
C GLY A 118 -1.83 -2.71 -5.25
N MET A 119 -2.89 -2.18 -4.67
CA MET A 119 -4.20 -2.10 -5.31
C MET A 119 -4.95 -0.85 -4.86
N ASP A 120 -5.91 -0.44 -5.68
CA ASP A 120 -6.85 0.64 -5.36
C ASP A 120 -8.17 0.43 -6.09
N LEU A 121 -9.24 1.10 -5.63
CA LEU A 121 -10.60 1.01 -6.16
C LEU A 121 -11.07 2.37 -6.68
N ASP A 122 -11.69 2.39 -7.85
CA ASP A 122 -12.41 3.58 -8.30
C ASP A 122 -13.84 3.64 -7.71
N ASN A 123 -14.54 4.76 -7.95
CA ASN A 123 -15.89 4.98 -7.44
C ASN A 123 -16.94 3.98 -7.98
N ASP A 124 -16.65 3.33 -9.10
CA ASP A 124 -17.50 2.30 -9.73
C ASP A 124 -17.14 0.89 -9.21
N LEU A 125 -16.25 0.81 -8.21
CA LEU A 125 -15.73 -0.44 -7.63
C LEU A 125 -14.96 -1.29 -8.63
N ASN A 126 -14.36 -0.68 -9.64
CA ASN A 126 -13.36 -1.36 -10.43
C ASN A 126 -12.05 -1.42 -9.64
N LEU A 127 -11.46 -2.60 -9.60
CA LEU A 127 -10.22 -2.87 -8.88
C LEU A 127 -9.02 -2.73 -9.82
N TYR A 128 -8.02 -1.98 -9.41
CA TYR A 128 -6.75 -1.83 -10.12
C TYR A 128 -5.66 -2.49 -9.30
N ILE A 129 -4.87 -3.38 -9.93
CA ILE A 129 -3.90 -4.24 -9.25
C ILE A 129 -2.55 -4.12 -9.92
N ALA A 130 -1.51 -3.84 -9.15
CA ALA A 130 -0.13 -3.93 -9.58
C ALA A 130 0.33 -5.40 -9.50
N GLU A 131 0.50 -6.04 -10.64
CA GLU A 131 1.08 -7.38 -10.75
C GLU A 131 2.60 -7.25 -10.90
N ARG A 132 3.34 -7.51 -9.82
CA ARG A 132 4.80 -7.40 -9.80
C ARG A 132 5.44 -8.45 -10.72
N GLY A 133 4.95 -9.68 -10.70
CA GLY A 133 5.46 -10.78 -11.51
C GLY A 133 5.32 -10.52 -13.00
N ASN A 134 4.14 -10.07 -13.42
CA ASN A 134 3.84 -9.78 -14.83
C ASN A 134 4.24 -8.34 -15.25
N LYS A 135 4.72 -7.49 -14.34
CA LYS A 135 5.14 -6.10 -14.61
C LYS A 135 4.05 -5.27 -15.30
N ARG A 136 2.82 -5.39 -14.84
CA ARG A 136 1.66 -4.73 -15.43
C ARG A 136 0.71 -4.19 -14.36
N VAL A 137 -0.20 -3.31 -14.74
CA VAL A 137 -1.40 -3.00 -13.97
C VAL A 137 -2.59 -3.55 -14.71
N VAL A 138 -3.44 -4.29 -14.02
CA VAL A 138 -4.70 -4.83 -14.54
C VAL A 138 -5.88 -4.16 -13.85
N LYS A 139 -6.91 -3.86 -14.63
CA LYS A 139 -8.21 -3.42 -14.14
C LYS A 139 -9.17 -4.59 -14.15
N TRP A 140 -9.84 -4.84 -13.05
CA TRP A 140 -10.94 -5.78 -12.91
C TRP A 140 -12.23 -4.99 -12.67
N ALA A 141 -13.12 -4.98 -13.66
CA ALA A 141 -14.42 -4.36 -13.49
C ALA A 141 -15.20 -5.07 -12.37
N SER A 142 -16.10 -4.35 -11.71
CA SER A 142 -16.93 -4.94 -10.66
C SER A 142 -17.64 -6.20 -11.18
N ASN A 143 -17.49 -7.31 -10.46
CA ASN A 143 -18.01 -8.65 -10.81
C ASN A 143 -17.44 -9.27 -12.10
N ALA A 144 -16.36 -8.75 -12.67
CA ALA A 144 -15.70 -9.37 -13.82
C ALA A 144 -14.96 -10.66 -13.37
N THR A 145 -14.88 -11.62 -14.30
CA THR A 145 -14.12 -12.87 -14.11
C THR A 145 -12.74 -12.82 -14.76
N VAL A 146 -12.48 -11.75 -15.52
CA VAL A 146 -11.20 -11.50 -16.20
C VAL A 146 -10.83 -10.03 -16.11
N GLY A 147 -9.54 -9.76 -15.98
CA GLY A 147 -8.99 -8.41 -15.96
C GLY A 147 -8.74 -7.85 -17.36
N THR A 148 -8.44 -6.56 -17.42
CA THR A 148 -7.97 -5.86 -18.62
C THR A 148 -6.64 -5.20 -18.31
N ILE A 149 -5.62 -5.40 -19.13
CA ILE A 149 -4.33 -4.71 -18.96
C ILE A 149 -4.53 -3.22 -19.26
N VAL A 150 -4.20 -2.36 -18.30
CA VAL A 150 -4.25 -0.90 -18.47
C VAL A 150 -2.87 -0.27 -18.53
N ILE A 151 -1.82 -0.96 -18.03
CA ILE A 151 -0.42 -0.57 -18.14
C ILE A 151 0.42 -1.83 -18.33
N SER A 152 1.40 -1.78 -19.25
CA SER A 152 2.49 -2.75 -19.38
C SER A 152 3.83 -2.04 -19.22
N SER A 153 4.77 -2.64 -18.48
CA SER A 153 6.05 -2.02 -18.17
C SER A 153 7.21 -3.02 -18.30
N SER A 154 8.42 -2.52 -18.37
CA SER A 154 9.65 -3.30 -18.22
C SER A 154 10.07 -3.48 -16.77
N THR A 155 9.54 -2.66 -15.85
CA THR A 155 9.88 -2.66 -14.41
C THR A 155 8.74 -3.23 -13.58
N ARG A 156 9.06 -3.71 -12.38
CA ARG A 156 8.08 -4.20 -11.43
C ARG A 156 7.45 -3.06 -10.66
N PHE A 157 6.14 -3.12 -10.45
CA PHE A 157 5.41 -2.18 -9.62
C PHE A 157 5.18 -2.76 -8.22
N TYR A 158 5.16 -1.87 -7.22
CA TYR A 158 4.90 -2.23 -5.83
C TYR A 158 3.61 -1.58 -5.31
N GLY A 159 3.66 -0.31 -4.94
CA GLY A 159 2.50 0.47 -4.53
C GLY A 159 1.71 0.96 -5.74
N LEU A 160 0.41 1.11 -5.56
CA LEU A 160 -0.52 1.61 -6.56
C LEU A 160 -1.51 2.55 -5.90
N LEU A 161 -1.78 3.71 -6.53
CA LEU A 161 -2.72 4.71 -6.04
C LEU A 161 -3.36 5.43 -7.22
N LEU A 162 -4.68 5.37 -7.35
CA LEU A 162 -5.41 6.07 -8.41
C LEU A 162 -5.26 7.59 -8.26
N SER A 163 -5.16 8.29 -9.39
CA SER A 163 -5.02 9.73 -9.37
C SER A 163 -6.30 10.42 -8.85
N LEU A 164 -6.15 11.34 -7.91
CA LEU A 164 -7.25 12.21 -7.46
C LEU A 164 -7.66 13.23 -8.53
N PHE A 165 -6.81 13.47 -9.52
CA PHE A 165 -6.97 14.55 -10.50
C PHE A 165 -7.43 14.05 -11.88
N SER A 166 -7.51 12.74 -12.07
CA SER A 166 -7.87 12.13 -13.34
C SER A 166 -8.35 10.70 -13.17
N THR A 167 -9.45 10.34 -13.81
CA THR A 167 -10.05 8.99 -13.75
C THR A 167 -9.32 7.96 -14.62
N ASN A 168 -8.34 8.39 -15.43
CA ASN A 168 -7.57 7.52 -16.30
C ASN A 168 -6.08 7.50 -15.99
N GLN A 169 -5.69 7.89 -14.78
CA GLN A 169 -4.29 7.93 -14.35
C GLN A 169 -4.09 7.24 -13.00
N VAL A 170 -2.89 6.71 -12.82
CA VAL A 170 -2.49 6.01 -11.60
C VAL A 170 -1.03 6.30 -11.28
N TYR A 171 -0.73 6.49 -9.99
CA TYR A 171 0.63 6.43 -9.50
C TYR A 171 1.02 4.99 -9.17
N VAL A 172 2.24 4.60 -9.53
CA VAL A 172 2.83 3.32 -9.16
C VAL A 172 4.27 3.53 -8.70
N SER A 173 4.63 2.92 -7.59
CA SER A 173 6.03 2.88 -7.14
C SER A 173 6.76 1.69 -7.77
N SER A 174 8.06 1.86 -8.06
CA SER A 174 8.91 0.81 -8.61
C SER A 174 10.23 0.75 -7.85
N GLU A 175 10.46 -0.37 -7.16
CA GLU A 175 11.71 -0.61 -6.44
C GLU A 175 12.90 -0.84 -7.37
N ASP A 176 12.68 -1.48 -8.52
CA ASP A 176 13.74 -1.76 -9.50
C ASP A 176 14.29 -0.47 -10.14
N SER A 177 13.41 0.51 -10.36
CA SER A 177 13.75 1.77 -11.02
C SER A 177 14.05 2.90 -10.03
N ASN A 178 13.82 2.68 -8.73
CA ASN A 178 13.94 3.72 -7.71
C ASN A 178 13.10 4.98 -8.02
N ALA A 179 11.88 4.79 -8.48
CA ALA A 179 11.00 5.85 -8.97
C ALA A 179 9.54 5.61 -8.58
N VAL A 180 8.77 6.70 -8.58
CA VAL A 180 7.31 6.66 -8.64
C VAL A 180 6.89 7.26 -9.97
N TYR A 181 6.01 6.57 -10.66
CA TYR A 181 5.53 6.94 -11.98
C TYR A 181 4.06 7.36 -11.94
N LEU A 182 3.71 8.43 -12.66
CA LEU A 182 2.33 8.70 -13.03
C LEU A 182 2.10 8.15 -14.45
N TRP A 183 1.19 7.21 -14.58
CA TRP A 183 0.81 6.62 -15.86
C TRP A 183 -0.60 7.03 -16.26
N THR A 184 -0.79 7.34 -17.53
CA THR A 184 -2.10 7.37 -18.15
C THR A 184 -2.42 5.98 -18.69
N PHE A 185 -3.64 5.47 -18.48
CA PHE A 185 -4.02 4.13 -18.92
C PHE A 185 -3.83 3.98 -20.43
N ASN A 186 -3.34 2.82 -20.84
CA ASN A 186 -3.01 2.46 -22.21
C ASN A 186 -1.89 3.28 -22.88
N ALA A 187 -1.19 4.14 -22.14
CA ALA A 187 0.00 4.79 -22.64
C ALA A 187 1.19 3.81 -22.70
N SER A 188 2.13 4.04 -23.60
CA SER A 188 3.34 3.23 -23.77
C SER A 188 4.48 3.65 -22.80
N ALA A 189 4.34 4.80 -22.11
CA ALA A 189 5.31 5.33 -21.19
C ALA A 189 4.63 6.18 -20.10
N PRO A 190 5.25 6.35 -18.93
CA PRO A 190 4.71 7.22 -17.88
C PRO A 190 4.71 8.68 -18.33
N SER A 191 3.71 9.44 -17.90
CA SER A 191 3.61 10.88 -18.14
C SER A 191 4.51 11.70 -17.20
N VAL A 192 4.76 11.19 -15.97
CA VAL A 192 5.66 11.80 -14.99
C VAL A 192 6.51 10.72 -14.33
N THR A 193 7.76 11.06 -14.06
CA THR A 193 8.69 10.23 -13.27
C THR A 193 9.19 11.03 -12.08
N LEU A 194 8.88 10.56 -10.87
CA LEU A 194 9.32 11.14 -9.62
C LEU A 194 10.51 10.36 -9.07
N THR A 195 11.67 10.97 -9.06
CA THR A 195 12.92 10.40 -8.53
C THR A 195 13.66 11.36 -7.63
N GLN A 196 13.58 12.67 -7.90
CA GLN A 196 14.36 13.69 -7.23
C GLN A 196 13.78 14.08 -5.88
N VAL A 197 14.65 14.23 -4.88
CA VAL A 197 14.30 14.65 -3.52
C VAL A 197 15.23 15.80 -3.12
N ASN A 198 14.65 16.97 -2.80
CA ASN A 198 15.34 18.22 -2.53
C ASN A 198 16.19 18.72 -3.72
N ALA A 199 16.64 19.98 -3.65
CA ALA A 199 17.50 20.59 -4.68
C ALA A 199 18.93 20.00 -4.73
N SER A 200 19.30 19.07 -3.85
CA SER A 200 20.67 18.57 -3.62
C SER A 200 20.99 17.22 -4.27
N SER A 201 20.39 16.89 -5.41
CA SER A 201 20.63 15.62 -6.16
C SER A 201 20.33 14.30 -5.43
N SER A 202 19.64 14.32 -4.29
CA SER A 202 19.19 13.11 -3.62
C SER A 202 18.00 12.48 -4.38
N THR A 203 18.01 11.17 -4.53
CA THR A 203 16.96 10.42 -5.25
C THR A 203 16.25 9.43 -4.34
N LEU A 204 15.08 8.95 -4.76
CA LEU A 204 14.40 7.84 -4.14
C LEU A 204 15.28 6.57 -4.22
N LYS A 205 15.09 5.65 -3.26
CA LYS A 205 15.74 4.34 -3.26
C LYS A 205 14.80 3.29 -2.71
N LYS A 206 14.34 2.41 -3.59
CA LYS A 206 13.40 1.35 -3.28
C LYS A 206 12.07 1.89 -2.68
N PRO A 207 11.37 2.80 -3.40
CA PRO A 207 10.09 3.31 -2.93
C PRO A 207 9.04 2.17 -2.86
N ARG A 208 8.25 2.19 -1.78
CA ARG A 208 7.23 1.19 -1.46
C ARG A 208 5.83 1.79 -1.48
N GLY A 209 5.15 1.81 -0.35
CA GLY A 209 3.82 2.38 -0.21
C GLY A 209 3.77 3.85 -0.59
N ILE A 210 2.67 4.25 -1.18
CA ILE A 210 2.39 5.62 -1.61
C ILE A 210 0.97 6.00 -1.19
N GLN A 211 0.77 7.22 -0.69
CA GLN A 211 -0.53 7.68 -0.22
C GLN A 211 -0.68 9.19 -0.40
N TYR A 212 -1.91 9.65 -0.60
CA TYR A 212 -2.23 11.07 -0.58
C TYR A 212 -2.58 11.58 0.82
N ASP A 213 -2.22 12.83 1.10
CA ASP A 213 -2.93 13.58 2.12
C ASP A 213 -4.23 14.19 1.54
N LYS A 214 -5.07 14.78 2.39
CA LYS A 214 -6.33 15.41 1.94
C LYS A 214 -6.15 16.63 1.02
N TYR A 215 -4.93 17.14 0.88
CA TYR A 215 -4.61 18.25 -0.01
C TYR A 215 -4.11 17.77 -1.38
N GLY A 216 -3.98 16.44 -1.56
CA GLY A 216 -3.50 15.82 -2.78
C GLY A 216 -1.98 15.77 -2.91
N ASN A 217 -1.23 16.06 -1.84
CA ASN A 217 0.21 15.82 -1.85
C ASN A 217 0.48 14.32 -1.77
N LEU A 218 1.43 13.84 -2.57
CA LEU A 218 1.81 12.43 -2.61
C LEU A 218 2.94 12.14 -1.63
N TYR A 219 2.72 11.21 -0.73
CA TYR A 219 3.74 10.72 0.21
C TYR A 219 4.25 9.35 -0.26
N VAL A 220 5.56 9.15 -0.09
CA VAL A 220 6.29 7.96 -0.56
C VAL A 220 7.14 7.41 0.58
N ALA A 221 6.95 6.14 0.90
CA ALA A 221 7.86 5.41 1.78
C ALA A 221 9.16 5.09 1.01
N ASP A 222 10.20 5.87 1.23
CA ASP A 222 11.52 5.77 0.58
C ASP A 222 12.40 4.81 1.40
N GLN A 223 12.08 3.50 1.30
CA GLN A 223 12.49 2.43 2.17
C GLN A 223 14.00 2.42 2.47
N ASN A 224 14.82 2.29 1.43
CA ASN A 224 16.26 2.13 1.60
C ASN A 224 16.98 3.43 1.97
N ASN A 225 16.30 4.57 1.91
CA ASN A 225 16.80 5.84 2.43
C ASN A 225 16.26 6.14 3.84
N ARG A 226 15.46 5.24 4.44
CA ARG A 226 14.90 5.34 5.80
C ARG A 226 14.19 6.67 6.03
N ARG A 227 13.31 7.06 5.11
CA ARG A 227 12.61 8.34 5.15
C ARG A 227 11.25 8.29 4.47
N ILE A 228 10.42 9.29 4.78
CA ILE A 228 9.21 9.60 4.02
C ILE A 228 9.46 10.87 3.20
N VAL A 229 9.11 10.80 1.94
CA VAL A 229 9.23 11.91 0.98
C VAL A 229 7.84 12.35 0.55
N MET A 230 7.60 13.67 0.57
CA MET A 230 6.36 14.28 0.09
C MET A 230 6.61 15.03 -1.22
N TYR A 231 5.80 14.78 -2.22
CA TYR A 231 5.71 15.58 -3.45
C TYR A 231 4.44 16.44 -3.38
N CYS A 232 4.62 17.76 -3.40
CA CYS A 232 3.47 18.67 -3.49
C CYS A 232 2.74 18.49 -4.83
N VAL A 233 1.47 18.84 -4.88
CA VAL A 233 0.68 18.86 -6.12
C VAL A 233 1.46 19.60 -7.21
N ASN A 234 1.54 19.01 -8.40
CA ASN A 234 2.28 19.51 -9.57
C ASN A 234 3.81 19.69 -9.39
N SER A 235 4.41 19.15 -8.32
CA SER A 235 5.85 19.14 -8.14
C SER A 235 6.46 17.78 -8.51
N THR A 236 7.59 17.82 -9.25
CA THR A 236 8.41 16.63 -9.51
C THR A 236 9.61 16.54 -8.57
N ILE A 237 9.75 17.50 -7.64
CA ILE A 237 10.81 17.50 -6.62
C ILE A 237 10.17 17.26 -5.26
N GLY A 238 10.54 16.14 -4.64
CA GLY A 238 10.10 15.76 -3.31
C GLY A 238 10.87 16.51 -2.21
N ARG A 239 10.27 16.55 -1.04
CA ARG A 239 10.92 16.99 0.20
C ARG A 239 10.84 15.91 1.27
N VAL A 240 11.87 15.75 2.07
CA VAL A 240 11.86 14.84 3.22
C VAL A 240 10.96 15.42 4.30
N VAL A 241 10.02 14.61 4.79
CA VAL A 241 9.07 14.99 5.85
C VAL A 241 9.23 14.15 7.11
N ALA A 242 9.88 12.98 7.03
CA ALA A 242 10.30 12.19 8.18
C ALA A 242 11.58 11.43 7.83
N ALA A 243 12.61 11.54 8.67
CA ALA A 243 13.91 10.86 8.51
C ALA A 243 14.67 10.80 9.83
N ASP A 244 13.99 10.49 10.90
CA ASP A 244 14.63 10.37 12.21
C ASP A 244 15.23 8.96 12.43
N ALA A 245 16.05 8.82 13.48
CA ALA A 245 16.71 7.56 13.81
C ALA A 245 15.75 6.44 14.23
N SER A 246 14.45 6.75 14.41
CA SER A 246 13.45 5.76 14.76
C SER A 246 13.00 4.92 13.55
N LEU A 247 13.22 5.40 12.31
CA LEU A 247 12.87 4.71 11.08
C LEU A 247 13.99 3.75 10.66
N ASP A 248 13.65 2.47 10.48
CA ASP A 248 14.57 1.47 9.96
C ASP A 248 14.25 1.09 8.51
N SER A 249 13.02 0.72 8.23
CA SER A 249 12.57 0.32 6.89
C SER A 249 11.11 0.74 6.70
N PRO A 250 10.83 2.05 6.44
CA PRO A 250 9.47 2.51 6.19
C PRO A 250 8.90 1.82 4.96
N TYR A 251 7.74 1.23 5.11
CA TYR A 251 7.14 0.36 4.11
C TYR A 251 5.87 0.95 3.53
N ASP A 252 5.07 1.61 4.39
CA ASP A 252 3.82 2.22 3.98
C ASP A 252 3.49 3.43 4.85
N VAL A 253 2.53 4.25 4.42
CA VAL A 253 2.13 5.49 5.07
C VAL A 253 0.63 5.69 4.99
N ALA A 254 0.02 6.13 6.10
CA ALA A 254 -1.39 6.47 6.18
C ALA A 254 -1.61 7.74 7.01
N PHE A 255 -2.83 8.30 6.98
CA PHE A 255 -3.18 9.54 7.68
C PHE A 255 -4.45 9.34 8.51
N ASP A 256 -4.46 9.91 9.73
CA ASP A 256 -5.67 10.00 10.53
C ASP A 256 -6.54 11.22 10.12
N SER A 257 -7.72 11.33 10.71
CA SER A 257 -8.68 12.43 10.48
C SER A 257 -8.11 13.83 10.80
N ASN A 258 -7.09 13.90 11.67
CA ASN A 258 -6.38 15.12 12.04
C ASN A 258 -5.16 15.41 11.17
N LEU A 259 -4.89 14.56 10.16
CA LEU A 259 -3.72 14.61 9.29
C LEU A 259 -2.39 14.34 10.00
N ASN A 260 -2.41 13.62 11.09
CA ASN A 260 -1.19 13.03 11.58
C ASN A 260 -0.77 11.91 10.64
N MET A 261 0.51 11.82 10.35
CA MET A 261 1.08 10.80 9.48
C MET A 261 1.47 9.58 10.30
N TYR A 262 1.05 8.42 9.85
CA TYR A 262 1.42 7.12 10.42
C TYR A 262 2.33 6.39 9.44
N VAL A 263 3.49 6.00 9.88
CA VAL A 263 4.48 5.27 9.08
C VAL A 263 4.58 3.84 9.58
N LEU A 264 4.28 2.90 8.72
CA LEU A 264 4.54 1.50 8.97
C LEU A 264 6.04 1.23 8.74
N ASP A 265 6.74 0.99 9.83
CA ASP A 265 8.17 0.66 9.80
C ASP A 265 8.35 -0.86 9.91
N SER A 266 8.40 -1.51 8.75
CA SER A 266 8.49 -2.98 8.66
C SER A 266 9.78 -3.51 9.28
N GLY A 267 10.93 -2.86 9.06
CA GLY A 267 12.20 -3.23 9.72
C GLY A 267 12.16 -3.01 11.22
N GLY A 268 11.55 -1.91 11.65
CA GLY A 268 11.35 -1.59 13.06
C GLY A 268 10.20 -2.32 13.75
N GLN A 269 9.42 -3.16 13.05
CA GLN A 269 8.29 -3.95 13.59
C GLN A 269 7.29 -3.09 14.39
N LYS A 270 6.94 -1.91 13.87
CA LYS A 270 6.11 -0.92 14.58
C LYS A 270 5.43 0.05 13.62
N VAL A 271 4.45 0.79 14.15
CA VAL A 271 3.87 1.98 13.54
C VAL A 271 4.30 3.20 14.33
N ILE A 272 4.82 4.20 13.63
CA ILE A 272 5.25 5.48 14.19
C ILE A 272 4.29 6.56 13.71
N LYS A 273 3.72 7.28 14.67
CA LYS A 273 2.91 8.47 14.41
C LYS A 273 3.79 9.71 14.45
N TYR A 274 3.63 10.56 13.45
CA TYR A 274 4.17 11.92 13.37
C TYR A 274 3.02 12.92 13.46
N ASP A 275 3.09 13.82 14.42
CA ASP A 275 2.08 14.87 14.52
C ASP A 275 2.12 15.78 13.29
N ARG A 276 0.94 16.27 12.91
CA ARG A 276 0.77 17.18 11.76
C ARG A 276 1.74 18.37 11.85
N ILE A 277 2.35 18.72 10.73
CA ILE A 277 3.19 19.91 10.56
C ILE A 277 2.32 21.14 10.31
#